data_e010428d71cb472835de7b69ea4a1241
#
_entry.id   e010428d71cb472835de7b69ea4a1241
#
_cell.length_a   1.000
_cell.length_b   1.000
_cell.length_c   1.000
_cell.angle_alpha   90.00
_cell.angle_beta   90.00
_cell.angle_gamma   90.00
#
_symmetry.space_group_name_H-M   'P 1'
#
loop_
_entity.id
_entity.type
_entity.pdbx_description
1 polymer ?
#
loop_
_entity_poly.entity_id
_entity_poly.type
_entity_poly.pdbx_seq_one_letter_code
_entity_poly.pdbx_strand_id
1 'polypeptide(L)'
;EPITHIPVEGDFKHIRSLGEHIFGEQYELGMDYLQLLYLKPTQKLPILLLVSEERNTGKSTFLNFLKALFQENVTFNTNEDFRSQFNADWAGKLMIVVDEVLLNRREDSERLKNLSTTLSYKVEAKGKDRDEIGFFAKFVLCSNNEHLPVIIDAGETRYWVRKIVPLRNDDTDFLQKLKAEIPAFLHFLQHRQLSTEKESRMWFAPTLLHTEALRKIIRSNRNRLEIEMQELILDIMDSVGTDTFSFCYNDLLLLLVHSQVKVEKHQVRKVLQECWKLTPAPNGLTYTTYLFNCNLVNHRLNLRISELALGLTLELAFRQLNGNYRVYRLA
;
A
#
# COMPACT_ATOMS: atom_id res chain seq x y z
N GLU A 1 5.93 -16.38 -21.50
CA GLU A 1 6.62 -17.58 -22.03
C GLU A 1 5.91 -18.85 -21.55
N PRO A 2 5.92 -19.95 -22.32
CA PRO A 2 5.37 -21.22 -21.85
C PRO A 2 6.14 -21.75 -20.63
N ILE A 3 5.42 -22.31 -19.66
CA ILE A 3 6.03 -23.00 -18.52
C ILE A 3 6.49 -24.39 -19.00
N THR A 4 7.70 -24.78 -18.63
CA THR A 4 8.29 -26.06 -19.09
C THR A 4 7.90 -27.27 -18.23
N HIS A 5 7.27 -27.04 -17.06
CA HIS A 5 6.81 -28.12 -16.21
C HIS A 5 5.67 -28.89 -16.87
N ILE A 6 5.73 -30.20 -16.85
CA ILE A 6 4.68 -31.09 -17.34
C ILE A 6 3.81 -31.50 -16.14
N PRO A 7 2.50 -31.17 -16.14
CA PRO A 7 1.60 -31.58 -15.06
C PRO A 7 1.48 -33.10 -14.99
N VAL A 8 1.63 -33.68 -13.80
CA VAL A 8 1.53 -35.13 -13.55
C VAL A 8 0.76 -35.32 -12.26
N GLU A 9 -0.17 -36.27 -12.24
CA GLU A 9 -0.90 -36.61 -11.01
C GLU A 9 0.05 -37.05 -9.91
N GLY A 10 -0.13 -36.53 -8.68
CA GLY A 10 0.73 -36.83 -7.57
C GLY A 10 0.38 -36.06 -6.31
N ASP A 11 1.15 -36.28 -5.23
CA ASP A 11 1.00 -35.53 -4.00
C ASP A 11 1.86 -34.25 -3.99
N PHE A 12 1.36 -33.19 -3.34
CA PHE A 12 2.03 -31.90 -3.19
C PHE A 12 1.91 -31.36 -1.75
N LYS A 13 2.17 -32.24 -0.78
CA LYS A 13 2.01 -31.96 0.64
C LYS A 13 2.81 -30.76 1.15
N HIS A 14 4.04 -30.55 0.63
CA HIS A 14 4.87 -29.43 1.05
C HIS A 14 4.36 -28.11 0.46
N ILE A 15 3.90 -28.09 -0.80
CA ILE A 15 3.25 -26.92 -1.41
C ILE A 15 1.94 -26.62 -0.69
N ARG A 16 1.16 -27.63 -0.34
CA ARG A 16 -0.07 -27.46 0.45
C ARG A 16 0.24 -26.84 1.80
N SER A 17 1.22 -27.36 2.53
CA SER A 17 1.64 -26.82 3.81
C SER A 17 2.12 -25.38 3.72
N LEU A 18 2.88 -25.02 2.67
CA LEU A 18 3.27 -23.63 2.41
C LEU A 18 2.05 -22.76 2.12
N GLY A 19 1.12 -23.23 1.29
CA GLY A 19 -0.11 -22.51 0.98
C GLY A 19 -0.98 -22.28 2.21
N GLU A 20 -1.16 -23.27 3.06
CA GLU A 20 -1.87 -23.16 4.35
C GLU A 20 -1.18 -22.16 5.28
N HIS A 21 0.14 -22.14 5.31
CA HIS A 21 0.92 -21.19 6.09
C HIS A 21 0.79 -19.74 5.59
N ILE A 22 0.88 -19.51 4.28
CA ILE A 22 0.81 -18.16 3.68
C ILE A 22 -0.63 -17.62 3.69
N PHE A 23 -1.60 -18.43 3.31
CA PHE A 23 -2.97 -17.99 3.12
C PHE A 23 -3.88 -18.25 4.32
N GLY A 24 -3.51 -19.17 5.24
CA GLY A 24 -4.26 -19.46 6.46
C GLY A 24 -5.73 -19.75 6.17
N GLU A 25 -6.62 -19.05 6.86
CA GLU A 25 -8.09 -19.16 6.67
C GLU A 25 -8.56 -18.83 5.25
N GLN A 26 -7.73 -18.18 4.44
CA GLN A 26 -8.03 -17.86 3.04
C GLN A 26 -7.30 -18.82 2.07
N TYR A 27 -7.00 -20.05 2.50
CA TYR A 27 -6.29 -21.03 1.66
C TYR A 27 -6.94 -21.24 0.30
N GLU A 28 -8.25 -21.44 0.25
CA GLU A 28 -8.96 -21.65 -1.02
C GLU A 28 -8.89 -20.41 -1.93
N LEU A 29 -8.96 -19.20 -1.36
CA LEU A 29 -8.76 -17.96 -2.10
C LEU A 29 -7.33 -17.88 -2.68
N GLY A 30 -6.34 -18.34 -1.91
CA GLY A 30 -4.95 -18.47 -2.35
C GLY A 30 -4.79 -19.45 -3.51
N MET A 31 -5.45 -20.58 -3.43
CA MET A 31 -5.44 -21.57 -4.51
C MET A 31 -6.13 -21.04 -5.77
N ASP A 32 -7.24 -20.32 -5.63
CA ASP A 32 -7.89 -19.62 -6.76
C ASP A 32 -6.96 -18.58 -7.40
N TYR A 33 -6.24 -17.81 -6.57
CA TYR A 33 -5.27 -16.83 -7.05
C TYR A 33 -4.16 -17.48 -7.89
N LEU A 34 -3.58 -18.58 -7.40
CA LEU A 34 -2.53 -19.34 -8.11
C LEU A 34 -3.08 -20.02 -9.36
N GLN A 35 -4.29 -20.58 -9.31
CA GLN A 35 -4.95 -21.18 -10.45
C GLN A 35 -5.25 -20.16 -11.55
N LEU A 36 -5.72 -18.97 -11.20
CA LEU A 36 -5.97 -17.87 -12.15
C LEU A 36 -4.68 -17.37 -12.78
N LEU A 37 -3.58 -17.27 -12.03
CA LEU A 37 -2.25 -16.96 -12.58
C LEU A 37 -1.84 -17.98 -13.65
N TYR A 38 -2.12 -19.24 -13.43
CA TYR A 38 -1.75 -20.34 -14.32
C TYR A 38 -2.67 -20.44 -15.53
N LEU A 39 -3.99 -20.50 -15.32
CA LEU A 39 -4.97 -20.78 -16.39
C LEU A 39 -5.48 -19.52 -17.10
N LYS A 40 -5.43 -18.35 -16.46
CA LYS A 40 -5.91 -17.08 -17.00
C LYS A 40 -4.88 -15.96 -16.81
N PRO A 41 -3.68 -16.07 -17.41
CA PRO A 41 -2.55 -15.18 -17.12
C PRO A 41 -2.82 -13.70 -17.42
N THR A 42 -3.76 -13.39 -18.31
CA THR A 42 -4.14 -12.00 -18.65
C THR A 42 -5.19 -11.41 -17.69
N GLN A 43 -5.85 -12.24 -16.85
CA GLN A 43 -6.81 -11.76 -15.86
C GLN A 43 -6.10 -10.88 -14.84
N LYS A 44 -6.60 -9.67 -14.59
CA LYS A 44 -6.12 -8.82 -13.51
C LYS A 44 -6.47 -9.43 -12.15
N LEU A 45 -5.51 -9.42 -11.24
CA LEU A 45 -5.66 -9.91 -9.87
C LEU A 45 -5.17 -8.85 -8.88
N PRO A 46 -5.59 -8.92 -7.61
CA PRO A 46 -5.12 -8.01 -6.57
C PRO A 46 -3.61 -8.06 -6.38
N ILE A 47 -3.06 -6.95 -5.91
CA ILE A 47 -1.69 -6.88 -5.41
C ILE A 47 -1.63 -7.72 -4.13
N LEU A 48 -0.87 -8.82 -4.16
CA LEU A 48 -0.65 -9.64 -2.97
C LEU A 48 0.49 -9.04 -2.15
N LEU A 49 0.20 -8.66 -0.92
CA LEU A 49 1.17 -8.08 0.01
C LEU A 49 1.28 -8.96 1.27
N LEU A 50 2.45 -9.56 1.46
CA LEU A 50 2.78 -10.41 2.61
C LEU A 50 3.59 -9.60 3.62
N VAL A 51 3.08 -9.44 4.83
CA VAL A 51 3.72 -8.63 5.88
C VAL A 51 4.01 -9.45 7.12
N SER A 52 5.09 -9.12 7.81
CA SER A 52 5.42 -9.60 9.15
C SER A 52 6.39 -8.64 9.83
N GLU A 53 6.40 -8.57 11.15
CA GLU A 53 7.45 -7.89 11.92
C GLU A 53 8.65 -8.83 12.16
N GLU A 54 8.39 -10.12 12.13
CA GLU A 54 9.36 -11.15 12.45
C GLU A 54 10.05 -11.70 11.19
N ARG A 55 11.22 -12.24 11.39
CA ARG A 55 11.99 -12.96 10.35
C ARG A 55 11.60 -14.45 10.33
N ASN A 56 12.16 -15.18 9.37
CA ASN A 56 11.92 -16.61 9.20
C ASN A 56 10.44 -17.00 9.10
N THR A 57 9.70 -16.24 8.31
CA THR A 57 8.25 -16.43 8.10
C THR A 57 7.91 -17.17 6.81
N GLY A 58 8.89 -17.55 5.99
CA GLY A 58 8.66 -18.24 4.73
C GLY A 58 8.24 -17.32 3.55
N LYS A 59 8.20 -15.99 3.72
CA LYS A 59 7.85 -15.07 2.63
C LYS A 59 8.77 -15.22 1.43
N SER A 60 10.09 -15.10 1.62
CA SER A 60 11.07 -15.25 0.53
C SER A 60 11.06 -16.67 -0.05
N THR A 61 10.80 -17.70 0.75
CA THR A 61 10.59 -19.06 0.25
C THR A 61 9.39 -19.14 -0.69
N PHE A 62 8.28 -18.49 -0.34
CA PHE A 62 7.10 -18.41 -1.20
C PHE A 62 7.41 -17.66 -2.51
N LEU A 63 8.14 -16.55 -2.48
CA LEU A 63 8.54 -15.83 -3.69
C LEU A 63 9.44 -16.71 -4.59
N ASN A 64 10.40 -17.42 -4.01
CA ASN A 64 11.25 -18.36 -4.74
C ASN A 64 10.48 -19.57 -5.30
N PHE A 65 9.47 -20.03 -4.59
CA PHE A 65 8.53 -21.03 -5.10
C PHE A 65 7.76 -20.50 -6.31
N LEU A 66 7.22 -19.27 -6.27
CA LEU A 66 6.55 -18.65 -7.41
C LEU A 66 7.49 -18.52 -8.62
N LYS A 67 8.75 -18.14 -8.39
CA LYS A 67 9.77 -18.11 -9.47
C LYS A 67 10.03 -19.51 -10.05
N ALA A 68 10.10 -20.55 -9.22
CA ALA A 68 10.26 -21.91 -9.68
C ALA A 68 9.03 -22.40 -10.47
N LEU A 69 7.82 -22.08 -10.01
CA LEU A 69 6.56 -22.47 -10.62
C LEU A 69 6.33 -21.81 -11.99
N PHE A 70 6.53 -20.49 -12.07
CA PHE A 70 6.23 -19.68 -13.27
C PHE A 70 7.47 -19.31 -14.08
N GLN A 71 8.65 -19.71 -13.63
CA GLN A 71 9.94 -19.60 -14.34
C GLN A 71 10.25 -18.17 -14.81
N GLU A 72 10.57 -17.98 -16.10
CA GLU A 72 10.94 -16.69 -16.66
C GLU A 72 9.80 -15.67 -16.70
N ASN A 73 8.58 -16.10 -16.38
CA ASN A 73 7.43 -15.20 -16.27
C ASN A 73 7.41 -14.38 -14.97
N VAL A 74 8.36 -14.62 -14.05
CA VAL A 74 8.52 -13.88 -12.81
C VAL A 74 9.82 -13.09 -12.82
N THR A 75 9.76 -11.80 -12.51
CA THR A 75 10.92 -10.95 -12.28
C THR A 75 10.97 -10.45 -10.84
N PHE A 76 12.18 -10.45 -10.26
CA PHE A 76 12.44 -9.86 -8.96
C PHE A 76 12.96 -8.44 -9.15
N ASN A 77 12.39 -7.51 -8.41
CA ASN A 77 12.75 -6.11 -8.44
C ASN A 77 13.07 -5.61 -7.03
N THR A 78 13.94 -4.63 -6.94
CA THR A 78 14.17 -3.83 -5.74
C THR A 78 13.21 -2.64 -5.68
N ASN A 79 13.17 -1.93 -4.55
CA ASN A 79 12.45 -0.66 -4.44
C ASN A 79 12.97 0.39 -5.43
N GLU A 80 14.27 0.37 -5.75
CA GLU A 80 14.90 1.28 -6.69
C GLU A 80 14.52 0.95 -8.13
N ASP A 81 14.53 -0.33 -8.52
CA ASP A 81 14.05 -0.77 -9.83
C ASP A 81 12.60 -0.36 -10.05
N PHE A 82 11.76 -0.54 -9.01
CA PHE A 82 10.37 -0.12 -9.07
C PHE A 82 10.22 1.40 -9.32
N ARG A 83 11.10 2.23 -8.77
CA ARG A 83 11.11 3.68 -8.98
C ARG A 83 11.76 4.11 -10.29
N SER A 84 12.57 3.25 -10.89
CA SER A 84 13.25 3.55 -12.15
C SER A 84 12.25 3.79 -13.28
N GLN A 85 12.64 4.62 -14.24
CA GLN A 85 11.94 4.74 -15.52
C GLN A 85 12.31 3.60 -16.50
N PHE A 86 13.45 2.93 -16.28
CA PHE A 86 13.86 1.77 -17.07
C PHE A 86 13.16 0.53 -16.54
N ASN A 87 12.28 -0.03 -17.33
CA ASN A 87 11.36 -1.10 -16.94
C ASN A 87 11.23 -2.20 -18.01
N ALA A 88 12.25 -2.32 -18.87
CA ALA A 88 12.24 -3.28 -19.95
C ALA A 88 12.17 -4.75 -19.49
N ASP A 89 12.64 -5.04 -18.28
CA ASP A 89 12.59 -6.34 -17.62
C ASP A 89 11.15 -6.77 -17.22
N TRP A 90 10.19 -5.83 -17.22
CA TRP A 90 8.78 -6.12 -16.94
C TRP A 90 8.00 -6.60 -18.17
N ALA A 91 8.60 -6.43 -19.35
CA ALA A 91 7.96 -6.74 -20.62
C ALA A 91 7.56 -8.21 -20.71
N GLY A 92 6.26 -8.46 -20.89
CA GLY A 92 5.71 -9.82 -21.01
C GLY A 92 5.77 -10.67 -19.76
N LYS A 93 6.11 -10.09 -18.58
CA LYS A 93 6.11 -10.83 -17.32
C LYS A 93 4.70 -11.04 -16.78
N LEU A 94 4.49 -12.18 -16.13
CA LEU A 94 3.25 -12.54 -15.42
C LEU A 94 3.24 -11.90 -14.02
N MET A 95 4.40 -11.88 -13.36
CA MET A 95 4.56 -11.33 -12.02
C MET A 95 5.80 -10.46 -11.89
N ILE A 96 5.63 -9.36 -11.17
CA ILE A 96 6.69 -8.49 -10.67
C ILE A 96 6.71 -8.65 -9.15
N VAL A 97 7.82 -9.14 -8.65
CA VAL A 97 8.02 -9.47 -7.23
C VAL A 97 8.97 -8.47 -6.61
N VAL A 98 8.60 -7.93 -5.45
CA VAL A 98 9.49 -7.09 -4.64
C VAL A 98 9.60 -7.70 -3.25
N ASP A 99 10.79 -8.21 -2.91
CA ASP A 99 11.10 -8.62 -1.54
C ASP A 99 11.59 -7.40 -0.74
N GLU A 100 11.28 -7.36 0.55
CA GLU A 100 11.57 -6.23 1.45
C GLU A 100 11.03 -4.89 0.92
N VAL A 101 9.77 -4.87 0.47
CA VAL A 101 9.13 -3.67 -0.07
C VAL A 101 9.04 -2.56 0.99
N LEU A 102 9.44 -1.36 0.57
CA LEU A 102 9.28 -0.10 1.30
C LEU A 102 8.92 1.01 0.31
N LEU A 103 7.69 0.99 -0.16
CA LEU A 103 7.11 1.97 -1.10
C LEU A 103 6.24 2.95 -0.31
N ASN A 104 6.87 3.69 0.59
CA ASN A 104 6.22 4.59 1.55
C ASN A 104 6.05 6.02 1.02
N ARG A 105 6.33 6.27 -0.26
CA ARG A 105 6.04 7.53 -0.94
C ARG A 105 4.69 7.45 -1.63
N ARG A 106 3.97 8.55 -1.67
CA ARG A 106 2.66 8.63 -2.35
C ARG A 106 2.75 8.27 -3.83
N GLU A 107 3.81 8.74 -4.50
CA GLU A 107 4.08 8.46 -5.91
C GLU A 107 4.24 6.96 -6.19
N ASP A 108 4.95 6.24 -5.32
CA ASP A 108 5.15 4.80 -5.44
C ASP A 108 3.81 4.05 -5.37
N SER A 109 2.97 4.44 -4.41
CA SER A 109 1.65 3.82 -4.23
C SER A 109 0.70 4.11 -5.39
N GLU A 110 0.68 5.35 -5.90
CA GLU A 110 -0.12 5.71 -7.06
C GLU A 110 0.38 4.97 -8.32
N ARG A 111 1.69 4.85 -8.51
CA ARG A 111 2.27 4.08 -9.61
C ARG A 111 1.85 2.62 -9.54
N LEU A 112 1.93 2.01 -8.35
CA LEU A 112 1.54 0.61 -8.13
C LEU A 112 0.05 0.39 -8.43
N LYS A 113 -0.82 1.27 -7.96
CA LYS A 113 -2.26 1.24 -8.23
C LYS A 113 -2.56 1.36 -9.73
N ASN A 114 -1.91 2.29 -10.41
CA ASN A 114 -2.09 2.51 -11.84
C ASN A 114 -1.64 1.27 -12.64
N LEU A 115 -0.45 0.75 -12.39
CA LEU A 115 0.09 -0.42 -13.06
C LEU A 115 -0.76 -1.68 -12.81
N SER A 116 -1.31 -1.84 -11.61
CA SER A 116 -2.15 -3.02 -11.30
C SER A 116 -3.42 -3.10 -12.15
N THR A 117 -3.86 -1.99 -12.74
CA THR A 117 -5.11 -1.91 -13.51
C THR A 117 -4.95 -1.57 -14.97
N THR A 118 -3.77 -1.06 -15.39
CA THR A 118 -3.52 -0.69 -16.79
C THR A 118 -3.51 -1.92 -17.72
N LEU A 119 -3.91 -1.73 -18.96
CA LEU A 119 -3.88 -2.79 -19.99
C LEU A 119 -2.64 -2.70 -20.87
N SER A 120 -2.00 -1.53 -20.93
CA SER A 120 -0.75 -1.30 -21.63
C SER A 120 0.14 -0.36 -20.85
N TYR A 121 1.42 -0.38 -21.11
CA TYR A 121 2.36 0.58 -20.57
C TYR A 121 3.55 0.77 -21.52
N LYS A 122 4.26 1.90 -21.33
CA LYS A 122 5.44 2.21 -22.12
C LYS A 122 6.68 1.57 -21.49
N VAL A 123 7.34 0.74 -22.27
CA VAL A 123 8.62 0.13 -21.92
C VAL A 123 9.74 1.02 -22.40
N GLU A 124 10.69 1.28 -21.52
CA GLU A 124 11.89 2.04 -21.82
C GLU A 124 13.12 1.19 -21.49
N ALA A 125 13.88 0.82 -22.52
CA ALA A 125 15.20 0.23 -22.37
C ALA A 125 16.27 1.32 -22.52
N LYS A 126 17.37 1.18 -21.81
CA LYS A 126 18.47 2.15 -21.88
C LYS A 126 18.96 2.30 -23.32
N GLY A 127 18.86 3.53 -23.88
CA GLY A 127 19.31 3.85 -25.24
C GLY A 127 18.40 3.38 -26.37
N LYS A 128 17.13 3.06 -26.09
CA LYS A 128 16.11 2.72 -27.08
C LYS A 128 14.90 3.62 -26.93
N ASP A 129 14.16 3.81 -28.03
CA ASP A 129 12.88 4.48 -28.02
C ASP A 129 11.86 3.70 -27.17
N ARG A 130 10.85 4.44 -26.69
CA ARG A 130 9.76 3.85 -25.90
C ARG A 130 8.79 3.10 -26.78
N ASP A 131 8.56 1.82 -26.46
CA ASP A 131 7.54 1.01 -27.06
C ASP A 131 6.34 0.83 -26.12
N GLU A 132 5.13 0.84 -26.66
CA GLU A 132 3.92 0.50 -25.90
C GLU A 132 3.62 -0.98 -26.05
N ILE A 133 3.53 -1.70 -24.93
CA ILE A 133 3.23 -3.12 -24.91
C ILE A 133 2.04 -3.42 -23.99
N GLY A 134 1.38 -4.55 -24.21
CA GLY A 134 0.35 -5.04 -23.29
C GLY A 134 0.90 -5.33 -21.91
N PHE A 135 0.18 -4.91 -20.86
CA PHE A 135 0.57 -5.11 -19.48
C PHE A 135 -0.46 -5.95 -18.73
N PHE A 136 -0.05 -7.12 -18.30
CA PHE A 136 -0.87 -8.07 -17.54
C PHE A 136 -0.19 -8.57 -16.26
N ALA A 137 0.98 -8.03 -15.92
CA ALA A 137 1.69 -8.43 -14.72
C ALA A 137 0.87 -8.17 -13.44
N LYS A 138 1.10 -9.02 -12.44
CA LYS A 138 0.58 -8.89 -11.07
C LYS A 138 1.75 -8.57 -10.15
N PHE A 139 1.45 -7.88 -9.06
CA PHE A 139 2.45 -7.53 -8.06
C PHE A 139 2.32 -8.45 -6.87
N VAL A 140 3.46 -9.05 -6.47
CA VAL A 140 3.59 -9.81 -5.23
C VAL A 140 4.70 -9.16 -4.41
N LEU A 141 4.34 -8.66 -3.26
CA LEU A 141 5.19 -7.82 -2.42
C LEU A 141 5.36 -8.47 -1.04
N CYS A 142 6.57 -8.43 -0.51
CA CYS A 142 6.85 -8.86 0.86
C CYS A 142 7.49 -7.72 1.66
N SER A 143 7.12 -7.60 2.93
CA SER A 143 7.69 -6.59 3.83
C SER A 143 7.86 -7.14 5.24
N ASN A 144 8.91 -6.66 5.92
CA ASN A 144 9.11 -6.84 7.36
C ASN A 144 8.51 -5.68 8.16
N ASN A 145 7.75 -4.79 7.53
CA ASN A 145 7.01 -3.71 8.15
C ASN A 145 5.51 -3.97 8.01
N GLU A 146 4.82 -4.20 9.12
CA GLU A 146 3.36 -4.45 9.14
C GLU A 146 2.54 -3.16 9.12
N HIS A 147 3.16 -2.01 9.34
CA HIS A 147 2.45 -0.75 9.51
C HIS A 147 2.45 0.12 8.25
N LEU A 148 3.61 0.26 7.61
CA LEU A 148 3.82 1.19 6.51
C LEU A 148 4.69 0.61 5.37
N PRO A 149 4.42 -0.60 4.87
CA PRO A 149 5.17 -1.14 3.73
C PRO A 149 4.86 -0.38 2.43
N VAL A 150 3.61 0.04 2.28
CA VAL A 150 3.06 0.86 1.19
C VAL A 150 1.96 1.76 1.75
N ILE A 151 1.68 2.88 1.08
CA ILE A 151 0.56 3.75 1.45
C ILE A 151 -0.72 3.17 0.84
N ILE A 152 -1.67 2.78 1.70
CA ILE A 152 -2.99 2.27 1.29
C ILE A 152 -4.06 3.15 1.91
N ASP A 153 -4.88 3.77 1.07
CA ASP A 153 -5.97 4.63 1.50
C ASP A 153 -7.20 3.83 1.92
N ALA A 154 -8.05 4.47 2.70
CA ALA A 154 -9.34 3.88 3.07
C ALA A 154 -10.21 3.66 1.81
N GLY A 155 -10.83 2.47 1.72
CA GLY A 155 -11.66 2.10 0.57
C GLY A 155 -10.89 1.55 -0.62
N GLU A 156 -9.58 1.35 -0.51
CA GLU A 156 -8.78 0.71 -1.56
C GLU A 156 -9.12 -0.78 -1.68
N THR A 157 -9.40 -1.24 -2.89
CA THR A 157 -9.87 -2.61 -3.19
C THR A 157 -8.87 -3.44 -4.00
N ARG A 158 -7.70 -2.87 -4.31
CA ARG A 158 -6.69 -3.53 -5.16
C ARG A 158 -5.70 -4.37 -4.39
N TYR A 159 -5.69 -4.29 -3.04
CA TYR A 159 -4.72 -4.98 -2.20
C TYR A 159 -5.34 -6.16 -1.48
N TRP A 160 -4.63 -7.28 -1.51
CA TRP A 160 -4.85 -8.43 -0.65
C TRP A 160 -3.66 -8.56 0.29
N VAL A 161 -3.84 -8.19 1.54
CA VAL A 161 -2.76 -8.16 2.53
C VAL A 161 -2.88 -9.36 3.47
N ARG A 162 -1.77 -10.09 3.60
CA ARG A 162 -1.68 -11.23 4.52
C ARG A 162 -0.58 -10.99 5.55
N LYS A 163 -0.92 -11.14 6.83
CA LYS A 163 0.08 -11.23 7.89
C LYS A 163 0.58 -12.65 7.98
N ILE A 164 1.92 -12.82 7.91
CA ILE A 164 2.57 -14.12 7.97
C ILE A 164 3.24 -14.28 9.32
N VAL A 165 2.99 -15.41 9.96
CA VAL A 165 3.61 -15.78 11.25
C VAL A 165 4.94 -16.49 11.02
N PRO A 166 5.85 -16.57 12.02
CA PRO A 166 7.09 -17.34 11.90
C PRO A 166 6.83 -18.83 11.63
N LEU A 167 7.73 -19.43 10.85
CA LEU A 167 7.76 -20.87 10.68
C LEU A 167 8.17 -21.54 12.01
N ARG A 168 7.52 -22.66 12.35
CA ARG A 168 7.83 -23.40 13.56
C ARG A 168 9.15 -24.17 13.46
N ASN A 169 9.45 -24.65 12.24
CA ASN A 169 10.66 -25.43 11.95
C ASN A 169 11.35 -24.83 10.73
N ASP A 170 12.67 -24.80 10.77
CA ASP A 170 13.50 -24.43 9.62
C ASP A 170 13.93 -25.72 8.90
N ASP A 171 13.55 -25.84 7.63
CA ASP A 171 13.91 -26.97 6.76
C ASP A 171 14.73 -26.40 5.58
N THR A 172 16.04 -26.61 5.62
CA THR A 172 16.97 -26.10 4.61
C THR A 172 16.71 -26.65 3.21
N ASP A 173 16.08 -27.83 3.11
CA ASP A 173 15.75 -28.48 1.84
C ASP A 173 14.31 -28.18 1.37
N PHE A 174 13.57 -27.38 2.12
CA PHE A 174 12.16 -27.13 1.87
C PHE A 174 11.88 -26.63 0.44
N LEU A 175 12.68 -25.70 -0.06
CA LEU A 175 12.53 -25.19 -1.43
C LEU A 175 12.74 -26.29 -2.49
N GLN A 176 13.66 -27.24 -2.26
CA GLN A 176 13.87 -28.37 -3.19
C GLN A 176 12.67 -29.31 -3.17
N LYS A 177 12.08 -29.57 -2.00
CA LYS A 177 10.85 -30.37 -1.86
C LYS A 177 9.69 -29.69 -2.59
N LEU A 178 9.53 -28.37 -2.45
CA LEU A 178 8.52 -27.61 -3.19
C LEU A 178 8.70 -27.77 -4.70
N LYS A 179 9.94 -27.60 -5.20
CA LYS A 179 10.24 -27.72 -6.65
C LYS A 179 9.91 -29.10 -7.19
N ALA A 180 10.17 -30.16 -6.42
CA ALA A 180 9.87 -31.52 -6.84
C ALA A 180 8.35 -31.80 -6.96
N GLU A 181 7.53 -31.08 -6.22
CA GLU A 181 6.08 -31.22 -6.22
C GLU A 181 5.35 -30.33 -7.25
N ILE A 182 6.07 -29.43 -7.97
CA ILE A 182 5.45 -28.53 -8.96
C ILE A 182 4.62 -29.28 -10.00
N PRO A 183 5.06 -30.41 -10.61
CA PRO A 183 4.25 -31.14 -11.58
C PRO A 183 2.89 -31.59 -11.03
N ALA A 184 2.89 -32.12 -9.78
CA ALA A 184 1.68 -32.55 -9.11
C ALA A 184 0.75 -31.37 -8.77
N PHE A 185 1.33 -30.28 -8.32
CA PHE A 185 0.59 -29.06 -8.02
C PHE A 185 -0.05 -28.43 -9.28
N LEU A 186 0.65 -28.40 -10.41
CA LEU A 186 0.08 -27.92 -11.68
C LEU A 186 -1.06 -28.81 -12.15
N HIS A 187 -0.93 -30.13 -12.01
CA HIS A 187 -2.02 -31.07 -12.31
C HIS A 187 -3.25 -30.77 -11.43
N PHE A 188 -3.05 -30.57 -10.14
CA PHE A 188 -4.12 -30.13 -9.23
C PHE A 188 -4.78 -28.83 -9.68
N LEU A 189 -4.00 -27.77 -10.01
CA LEU A 189 -4.53 -26.49 -10.46
C LEU A 189 -5.31 -26.58 -11.78
N GLN A 190 -5.00 -27.54 -12.65
CA GLN A 190 -5.75 -27.77 -13.88
C GLN A 190 -7.13 -28.40 -13.66
N HIS A 191 -7.26 -29.25 -12.63
CA HIS A 191 -8.46 -30.07 -12.45
C HIS A 191 -9.37 -29.58 -11.31
N ARG A 192 -8.88 -28.73 -10.40
CA ARG A 192 -9.74 -28.18 -9.36
C ARG A 192 -10.75 -27.15 -9.93
N GLN A 193 -11.90 -27.07 -9.30
CA GLN A 193 -12.86 -26.01 -9.56
C GLN A 193 -12.48 -24.78 -8.72
N LEU A 194 -12.63 -23.58 -9.31
CA LEU A 194 -12.48 -22.34 -8.56
C LEU A 194 -13.55 -22.27 -7.46
N SER A 195 -13.14 -21.82 -6.29
CA SER A 195 -14.05 -21.61 -5.15
C SER A 195 -14.76 -20.25 -5.24
N THR A 196 -14.30 -19.36 -6.14
CA THR A 196 -14.84 -18.02 -6.33
C THR A 196 -15.26 -17.78 -7.76
N GLU A 197 -16.25 -16.90 -7.93
CA GLU A 197 -16.67 -16.37 -9.23
C GLU A 197 -16.03 -15.01 -9.50
N LYS A 198 -16.12 -14.55 -10.73
CA LYS A 198 -15.61 -13.23 -11.12
C LYS A 198 -16.61 -12.15 -10.72
N GLU A 199 -16.36 -11.47 -9.60
CA GLU A 199 -17.21 -10.41 -9.06
C GLU A 199 -16.66 -8.99 -9.28
N SER A 200 -15.38 -8.88 -9.68
CA SER A 200 -14.76 -7.59 -9.96
C SER A 200 -13.82 -7.65 -11.16
N ARG A 201 -13.31 -6.50 -11.58
CA ARG A 201 -12.24 -6.46 -12.60
C ARG A 201 -10.97 -7.21 -12.19
N MET A 202 -10.74 -7.35 -10.88
CA MET A 202 -9.63 -8.10 -10.28
C MET A 202 -10.05 -9.49 -9.82
N TRP A 203 -11.14 -10.02 -10.35
CA TRP A 203 -11.76 -11.30 -10.05
C TRP A 203 -12.52 -11.30 -8.72
N PHE A 204 -11.83 -11.16 -7.59
CA PHE A 204 -12.41 -11.36 -6.27
C PHE A 204 -13.33 -10.22 -5.84
N ALA A 205 -14.34 -10.56 -5.03
CA ALA A 205 -15.14 -9.57 -4.32
C ALA A 205 -14.25 -8.74 -3.37
N PRO A 206 -14.38 -7.41 -3.33
CA PRO A 206 -13.59 -6.59 -2.40
C PRO A 206 -13.71 -7.01 -0.94
N THR A 207 -14.84 -7.55 -0.53
CA THR A 207 -15.09 -8.02 0.84
C THR A 207 -14.16 -9.15 1.25
N LEU A 208 -13.77 -10.04 0.32
CA LEU A 208 -12.83 -11.14 0.56
C LEU A 208 -11.39 -10.63 0.81
N LEU A 209 -11.08 -9.44 0.32
CA LEU A 209 -9.75 -8.83 0.45
C LEU A 209 -9.59 -7.97 1.72
N HIS A 210 -10.67 -7.73 2.47
CA HIS A 210 -10.68 -6.88 3.67
C HIS A 210 -10.15 -7.61 4.91
N THR A 211 -8.88 -7.99 4.88
CA THR A 211 -8.19 -8.63 6.01
C THR A 211 -7.89 -7.67 7.16
N GLU A 212 -7.62 -8.19 8.35
CA GLU A 212 -7.20 -7.36 9.49
C GLU A 212 -5.84 -6.71 9.24
N ALA A 213 -4.94 -7.39 8.53
CA ALA A 213 -3.65 -6.83 8.13
C ALA A 213 -3.82 -5.59 7.22
N LEU A 214 -4.75 -5.63 6.26
CA LEU A 214 -5.08 -4.46 5.44
C LEU A 214 -5.62 -3.31 6.30
N ARG A 215 -6.53 -3.61 7.24
CA ARG A 215 -7.09 -2.58 8.14
C ARG A 215 -6.00 -1.95 9.02
N LYS A 216 -5.04 -2.75 9.50
CA LYS A 216 -3.89 -2.26 10.29
C LYS A 216 -3.06 -1.24 9.49
N ILE A 217 -2.72 -1.55 8.24
CA ILE A 217 -1.97 -0.63 7.37
C ILE A 217 -2.76 0.66 7.13
N ILE A 218 -4.05 0.56 6.80
CA ILE A 218 -4.90 1.74 6.58
C ILE A 218 -4.97 2.62 7.84
N ARG A 219 -5.08 2.02 9.04
CA ARG A 219 -5.06 2.77 10.30
C ARG A 219 -3.72 3.46 10.53
N SER A 220 -2.60 2.76 10.26
CA SER A 220 -1.25 3.32 10.41
C SER A 220 -1.01 4.49 9.45
N ASN A 221 -1.51 4.40 8.22
CA ASN A 221 -1.43 5.51 7.26
C ASN A 221 -2.25 6.74 7.70
N ARG A 222 -3.39 6.52 8.38
CA ARG A 222 -4.16 7.63 8.96
C ARG A 222 -3.39 8.29 10.10
N ASN A 223 -2.84 7.50 11.01
CA ASN A 223 -2.07 8.02 12.13
C ASN A 223 -0.86 8.82 11.64
N ARG A 224 -0.25 8.42 10.54
CA ARG A 224 0.86 9.17 9.93
C ARG A 224 0.42 10.55 9.47
N LEU A 225 -0.69 10.67 8.73
CA LEU A 225 -1.22 11.97 8.32
C LEU A 225 -1.56 12.84 9.53
N GLU A 226 -2.13 12.25 10.56
CA GLU A 226 -2.42 12.94 11.82
C GLU A 226 -1.16 13.48 12.47
N ILE A 227 -0.09 12.69 12.57
CA ILE A 227 1.21 13.09 13.11
C ILE A 227 1.82 14.20 12.26
N GLU A 228 1.88 14.03 10.95
CA GLU A 228 2.42 15.03 10.01
C GLU A 228 1.64 16.36 10.09
N MET A 229 0.32 16.30 10.22
CA MET A 229 -0.50 17.51 10.44
C MET A 229 -0.21 18.17 11.78
N GLN A 230 -0.05 17.37 12.82
CA GLN A 230 0.24 17.86 14.17
C GLN A 230 1.63 18.51 14.23
N GLU A 231 2.65 17.85 13.72
CA GLU A 231 4.03 18.39 13.66
C GLU A 231 4.07 19.70 12.88
N LEU A 232 3.42 19.74 11.69
CA LEU A 232 3.36 20.94 10.89
C LEU A 232 2.71 22.13 11.61
N ILE A 233 1.60 21.91 12.32
CA ILE A 233 0.92 22.95 13.08
C ILE A 233 1.80 23.44 14.24
N LEU A 234 2.48 22.51 14.91
CA LEU A 234 3.40 22.83 16.00
C LEU A 234 4.56 23.70 15.54
N ASP A 235 5.22 23.29 14.44
CA ASP A 235 6.34 24.04 13.87
C ASP A 235 5.93 25.46 13.49
N ILE A 236 4.70 25.65 12.99
CA ILE A 236 4.16 26.97 12.68
C ILE A 236 3.93 27.77 13.97
N MET A 237 3.29 27.18 14.97
CA MET A 237 3.01 27.83 16.24
C MET A 237 4.29 28.26 16.93
N ASP A 238 5.31 27.42 16.95
CA ASP A 238 6.62 27.71 17.51
C ASP A 238 7.34 28.82 16.74
N SER A 239 7.31 28.77 15.40
CA SER A 239 7.98 29.75 14.54
C SER A 239 7.35 31.14 14.62
N VAL A 240 6.06 31.22 14.91
CA VAL A 240 5.29 32.47 15.02
C VAL A 240 5.20 32.94 16.48
N GLY A 241 5.52 32.09 17.45
CA GLY A 241 5.43 32.37 18.89
C GLY A 241 3.97 32.55 19.33
N THR A 242 3.07 31.69 18.86
CA THR A 242 1.65 31.73 19.22
C THR A 242 1.20 30.42 19.86
N ASP A 243 0.29 30.53 20.84
CA ASP A 243 -0.32 29.37 21.47
C ASP A 243 -1.61 28.92 20.76
N THR A 244 -2.04 29.65 19.74
CA THR A 244 -3.28 29.38 19.03
C THR A 244 -3.05 29.36 17.53
N PHE A 245 -3.69 28.40 16.84
CA PHE A 245 -3.63 28.29 15.40
C PHE A 245 -5.03 28.15 14.80
N SER A 246 -5.41 29.13 14.01
CA SER A 246 -6.70 29.14 13.31
C SER A 246 -6.49 28.90 11.82
N PHE A 247 -7.27 28.02 11.23
CA PHE A 247 -7.11 27.63 9.84
C PHE A 247 -8.42 27.18 9.20
N CYS A 248 -8.48 27.23 7.87
CA CYS A 248 -9.48 26.50 7.12
C CYS A 248 -8.88 25.25 6.45
N TYR A 249 -9.72 24.38 5.89
CA TYR A 249 -9.25 23.18 5.19
C TYR A 249 -8.26 23.47 4.08
N ASN A 250 -8.46 24.55 3.35
CA ASN A 250 -7.59 24.90 2.22
C ASN A 250 -6.21 25.38 2.69
N ASP A 251 -6.14 26.10 3.80
CA ASP A 251 -4.86 26.53 4.39
C ASP A 251 -4.03 25.30 4.78
N LEU A 252 -4.64 24.36 5.48
CA LEU A 252 -3.96 23.15 5.91
C LEU A 252 -3.54 22.27 4.73
N LEU A 253 -4.36 22.20 3.67
CA LEU A 253 -3.98 21.51 2.43
C LEU A 253 -2.78 22.18 1.77
N LEU A 254 -2.76 23.50 1.68
CA LEU A 254 -1.64 24.25 1.10
C LEU A 254 -0.35 24.03 1.89
N LEU A 255 -0.43 24.04 3.22
CA LEU A 255 0.70 23.77 4.11
C LEU A 255 1.24 22.36 3.94
N LEU A 256 0.36 21.35 3.87
CA LEU A 256 0.73 19.96 3.63
C LEU A 256 1.38 19.76 2.26
N VAL A 257 0.82 20.37 1.22
CA VAL A 257 1.41 20.33 -0.13
C VAL A 257 2.79 20.99 -0.15
N HIS A 258 2.95 22.11 0.55
CA HIS A 258 4.23 22.79 0.66
C HIS A 258 5.29 21.94 1.37
N SER A 259 4.89 21.17 2.37
CA SER A 259 5.72 20.17 3.06
C SER A 259 5.86 18.86 2.26
N GLN A 260 5.51 18.86 0.97
CA GLN A 260 5.56 17.70 0.07
C GLN A 260 4.65 16.52 0.47
N VAL A 261 3.67 16.76 1.33
CA VAL A 261 2.66 15.78 1.73
C VAL A 261 1.50 15.86 0.77
N LYS A 262 1.38 14.89 -0.13
CA LYS A 262 0.26 14.79 -1.08
C LYS A 262 -0.93 14.15 -0.40
N VAL A 263 -1.94 14.94 -0.10
CA VAL A 263 -3.18 14.47 0.54
C VAL A 263 -4.39 15.08 -0.16
N GLU A 264 -5.51 14.39 -0.08
CA GLU A 264 -6.78 14.89 -0.56
C GLU A 264 -7.59 15.54 0.57
N LYS A 265 -8.43 16.52 0.20
CA LYS A 265 -9.25 17.29 1.15
C LYS A 265 -10.09 16.42 2.06
N HIS A 266 -10.63 15.29 1.57
CA HIS A 266 -11.44 14.39 2.37
C HIS A 266 -10.63 13.68 3.47
N GLN A 267 -9.34 13.39 3.24
CA GLN A 267 -8.46 12.75 4.23
C GLN A 267 -8.15 13.71 5.37
N VAL A 268 -7.84 14.97 5.06
CA VAL A 268 -7.65 16.03 6.06
C VAL A 268 -8.91 16.24 6.89
N ARG A 269 -10.07 16.36 6.21
CA ARG A 269 -11.37 16.49 6.89
C ARG A 269 -11.61 15.35 7.86
N LYS A 270 -11.30 14.12 7.46
CA LYS A 270 -11.47 12.93 8.28
C LYS A 270 -10.61 12.95 9.54
N VAL A 271 -9.33 13.36 9.44
CA VAL A 271 -8.45 13.53 10.61
C VAL A 271 -9.05 14.58 11.55
N LEU A 272 -9.43 15.73 11.04
CA LEU A 272 -9.97 16.82 11.84
C LEU A 272 -11.27 16.43 12.56
N GLN A 273 -12.20 15.78 11.86
CA GLN A 273 -13.52 15.45 12.41
C GLN A 273 -13.54 14.16 13.22
N GLU A 274 -12.86 13.10 12.76
CA GLU A 274 -12.92 11.77 13.39
C GLU A 274 -11.82 11.57 14.46
N CYS A 275 -10.58 12.04 14.19
CA CYS A 275 -9.47 11.88 15.13
C CYS A 275 -9.45 13.01 16.16
N TRP A 276 -9.46 14.26 15.70
CA TRP A 276 -9.39 15.44 16.57
C TRP A 276 -10.74 15.93 17.07
N LYS A 277 -11.83 15.40 16.51
CA LYS A 277 -13.24 15.74 16.86
C LYS A 277 -13.53 17.23 16.84
N LEU A 278 -12.86 17.95 15.92
CA LEU A 278 -13.06 19.37 15.76
C LEU A 278 -14.38 19.65 15.03
N THR A 279 -15.10 20.64 15.52
CA THR A 279 -16.29 21.18 14.86
C THR A 279 -15.96 22.52 14.23
N PRO A 280 -16.47 22.79 13.01
CA PRO A 280 -16.33 24.09 12.39
C PRO A 280 -16.92 25.20 13.26
N ALA A 281 -16.27 26.36 13.30
CA ALA A 281 -16.87 27.52 13.96
C ALA A 281 -18.19 27.92 13.28
N PRO A 282 -19.26 28.17 14.03
CA PRO A 282 -20.47 28.70 13.45
C PRO A 282 -20.23 30.14 12.97
N ASN A 283 -20.72 30.48 11.77
CA ASN A 283 -20.72 31.83 11.23
C ASN A 283 -19.36 32.47 10.95
N GLY A 284 -18.65 31.98 9.95
CA GLY A 284 -17.53 32.64 9.29
C GLY A 284 -16.67 33.57 10.16
N LEU A 285 -15.67 33.02 10.85
CA LEU A 285 -14.75 33.82 11.66
C LEU A 285 -13.66 34.43 10.79
N THR A 286 -13.29 35.69 11.08
CA THR A 286 -12.05 36.29 10.56
C THR A 286 -10.89 35.76 11.40
N TYR A 287 -9.91 35.14 10.78
CA TYR A 287 -8.74 34.61 11.44
C TYR A 287 -7.45 35.04 10.73
N THR A 288 -6.34 34.99 11.45
CA THR A 288 -5.02 35.21 10.86
C THR A 288 -4.51 33.88 10.31
N THR A 289 -4.24 33.85 8.99
CA THR A 289 -3.60 32.69 8.36
C THR A 289 -2.10 32.94 8.19
N TYR A 290 -1.32 31.90 8.34
CA TYR A 290 0.13 31.92 8.16
C TYR A 290 0.44 31.13 6.88
N LEU A 291 0.68 31.84 5.77
CA LEU A 291 1.14 31.28 4.53
C LEU A 291 2.66 31.42 4.46
N PHE A 292 3.36 30.29 4.36
CA PHE A 292 4.80 30.29 4.17
C PHE A 292 5.11 30.57 2.69
N ASN A 293 5.80 31.68 2.44
CA ASN A 293 6.56 31.84 1.21
C ASN A 293 7.98 31.32 1.45
N CYS A 294 8.57 30.65 0.47
CA CYS A 294 9.88 29.98 0.56
C CYS A 294 11.06 30.87 1.02
N ASN A 295 10.83 32.14 1.26
CA ASN A 295 11.79 33.15 1.72
C ASN A 295 11.31 33.90 2.99
N LEU A 296 11.03 33.17 4.06
CA LEU A 296 10.93 33.73 5.42
C LEU A 296 10.27 35.13 5.55
N VAL A 297 9.09 35.35 5.02
CA VAL A 297 8.36 36.58 5.26
C VAL A 297 6.93 36.25 5.70
N ASN A 298 6.64 36.58 6.95
CA ASN A 298 5.31 36.52 7.53
C ASN A 298 4.37 37.49 6.81
N HIS A 299 3.56 37.02 5.89
CA HIS A 299 2.43 37.78 5.39
C HIS A 299 1.23 37.55 6.29
N ARG A 300 0.93 38.54 7.10
CA ARG A 300 -0.31 38.65 7.87
C ARG A 300 -1.43 39.03 6.91
N LEU A 301 -2.18 38.04 6.40
CA LEU A 301 -3.34 38.28 5.59
C LEU A 301 -4.60 38.16 6.43
N ASN A 302 -5.27 39.26 6.66
CA ASN A 302 -6.63 39.25 7.20
C ASN A 302 -7.59 38.92 6.07
N LEU A 303 -7.95 37.65 5.96
CA LEU A 303 -8.95 37.20 4.97
C LEU A 303 -10.34 37.22 5.59
N ARG A 304 -11.21 38.06 5.04
CA ARG A 304 -12.64 37.99 5.29
C ARG A 304 -13.22 36.89 4.40
N ILE A 305 -13.58 35.76 4.97
CA ILE A 305 -14.16 34.67 4.20
C ILE A 305 -15.66 34.84 4.18
N SER A 306 -16.17 35.36 3.06
CA SER A 306 -17.55 35.25 2.70
C SER A 306 -17.74 33.91 1.99
N GLU A 307 -18.63 33.08 2.54
CA GLU A 307 -19.19 31.88 1.91
C GLU A 307 -18.25 30.68 1.72
N LEU A 308 -18.45 29.60 2.49
CA LEU A 308 -17.90 28.24 2.37
C LEU A 308 -16.56 27.92 3.01
N ALA A 309 -15.95 28.73 3.81
CA ALA A 309 -14.82 28.30 4.61
C ALA A 309 -15.29 27.89 6.00
N LEU A 310 -15.31 26.59 6.22
CA LEU A 310 -15.41 26.00 7.55
C LEU A 310 -14.12 26.35 8.31
N GLY A 311 -14.12 27.51 8.99
CA GLY A 311 -13.03 27.90 9.87
C GLY A 311 -12.99 26.95 11.07
N LEU A 312 -11.85 26.34 11.32
CA LEU A 312 -11.58 25.56 12.50
C LEU A 312 -10.60 26.39 13.34
N THR A 313 -10.97 26.70 14.57
CA THR A 313 -10.07 27.29 15.54
C THR A 313 -9.56 26.17 16.43
N LEU A 314 -8.27 25.94 16.40
CA LEU A 314 -7.59 25.01 17.27
C LEU A 314 -6.80 25.85 18.26
N GLU A 315 -7.25 25.94 19.50
CA GLU A 315 -6.42 26.39 20.59
C GLU A 315 -5.60 25.19 21.07
N LEU A 316 -4.36 25.09 20.59
CA LEU A 316 -3.39 24.13 21.07
C LEU A 316 -2.56 24.81 22.17
N ALA A 317 -3.04 24.72 23.40
CA ALA A 317 -2.24 25.12 24.53
C ALA A 317 -1.27 23.98 24.91
N PHE A 318 0.01 24.13 24.56
CA PHE A 318 1.04 23.20 24.98
C PHE A 318 1.64 23.68 26.30
N ARG A 319 1.43 22.92 27.36
CA ARG A 319 2.27 22.99 28.55
C ARG A 319 3.17 21.77 28.56
N GLN A 320 4.47 22.00 28.42
CA GLN A 320 5.48 21.01 28.70
C GLN A 320 5.51 20.78 30.22
N LEU A 321 4.87 19.72 30.67
CA LEU A 321 5.00 19.23 32.02
C LEU A 321 5.47 17.79 31.95
N ASN A 322 6.74 17.57 32.26
CA ASN A 322 7.33 16.24 32.46
C ASN A 322 7.21 15.26 31.28
N GLY A 323 7.48 15.71 30.04
CA GLY A 323 7.52 14.83 28.85
C GLY A 323 6.17 14.39 28.30
N ASN A 324 5.04 14.86 28.84
CA ASN A 324 3.71 14.59 28.35
C ASN A 324 3.09 15.85 27.75
N TYR A 325 2.77 15.82 26.46
CA TYR A 325 2.01 16.86 25.77
C TYR A 325 0.52 16.65 26.03
N ARG A 326 -0.18 17.66 26.53
CA ARG A 326 -1.65 17.67 26.61
C ARG A 326 -2.19 18.74 25.69
N VAL A 327 -3.04 18.32 24.78
CA VAL A 327 -3.83 19.23 23.93
C VAL A 327 -5.09 19.61 24.72
N TYR A 328 -5.29 20.89 24.99
CA TYR A 328 -6.50 21.41 25.61
C TYR A 328 -7.39 22.06 24.55
N ARG A 329 -8.64 21.68 24.56
CA ARG A 329 -9.70 22.27 23.77
C ARG A 329 -10.32 23.38 24.62
N LEU A 330 -10.34 24.60 24.12
CA LEU A 330 -11.21 25.63 24.65
C LEU A 330 -12.47 25.67 23.77
N ALA A 331 -13.65 25.71 24.45
CA ALA A 331 -14.96 25.67 23.84
C ALA A 331 -15.30 26.93 23.04
#